data_f9ee2ec1257e8a581076ad48fa086d2a
#
_entry.id   f9ee2ec1257e8a581076ad48fa086d2a
#
_cell.length_a   1.000
_cell.length_b   1.000
_cell.length_c   1.000
_cell.angle_alpha   90.00
_cell.angle_beta   90.00
_cell.angle_gamma   90.00
#
_symmetry.space_group_name_H-M   'P 1'
#
loop_
_entity.id
_entity.type
_entity.pdbx_description
1 polymer ?
#
loop_
_entity_poly.entity_id
_entity_poly.type
_entity_poly.pdbx_seq_one_letter_code
_entity_poly.pdbx_strand_id
1 'polypeptide(L)'
;MFNRIRVVTMLMMVLGVFALLQLVSGGLLFSSLQQNQQSFVISNDLRQQQSELTSTWDLMLQTRINLSRSSARMMMDASNQQSSAKNDLLKNAKASLAQAETHYAKFKNITPLPEMAEASGNVEEKYQQYHAALAELVQFLESGNMDAYFAQPTQGMQNALGEALGKYASVSEKLYVQAFDQSARDYHFAQWQLGVLAVVLVLILVVVWYGIRHTLLNPLSRVIAHIREIASGNLTATLAVSGRNEIGELASTVDHMQRSLTETVTLVREGSDAIYSGTSEIASGNTDLSSRTEQQASALEETAASMEQLTATVKQNADNARQASQLAKSASDTAQHGGKVVDSVVNTMHEIADSSKKIADIISVIDG
;
A
#
# COMPACT_ATOMS: atom_id res chain seq x y z
N MET A 1 -18.68 -10.20 9.94
CA MET A 1 -18.53 -10.81 8.60
C MET A 1 -17.22 -10.40 7.91
N PHE A 2 -16.77 -9.17 8.02
CA PHE A 2 -15.54 -8.66 7.38
C PHE A 2 -14.20 -9.23 7.90
N ASN A 3 -14.13 -9.74 9.14
CA ASN A 3 -12.90 -10.32 9.72
C ASN A 3 -12.45 -11.67 9.08
N ARG A 4 -13.18 -12.17 8.09
CA ARG A 4 -12.85 -13.42 7.39
C ARG A 4 -12.34 -13.18 5.95
N ILE A 5 -12.47 -11.96 5.44
CA ILE A 5 -12.10 -11.62 4.07
C ILE A 5 -10.63 -11.17 4.08
N ARG A 6 -9.83 -11.71 3.18
CA ARG A 6 -8.44 -11.28 2.97
C ARG A 6 -8.40 -9.80 2.57
N VAL A 7 -7.42 -9.08 3.07
CA VAL A 7 -7.23 -7.65 2.77
C VAL A 7 -7.14 -7.42 1.26
N VAL A 8 -6.41 -8.29 0.54
CA VAL A 8 -6.28 -8.23 -0.91
C VAL A 8 -7.64 -8.39 -1.61
N THR A 9 -8.47 -9.34 -1.16
CA THR A 9 -9.80 -9.55 -1.74
C THR A 9 -10.72 -8.35 -1.50
N MET A 10 -10.64 -7.73 -0.32
CA MET A 10 -11.40 -6.51 0.01
C MET A 10 -10.99 -5.34 -0.89
N LEU A 11 -9.68 -5.12 -1.10
CA LEU A 11 -9.17 -4.08 -2.01
C LEU A 11 -9.60 -4.34 -3.46
N MET A 12 -9.54 -5.59 -3.94
CA MET A 12 -10.00 -5.96 -5.29
C MET A 12 -11.49 -5.73 -5.46
N MET A 13 -12.32 -6.02 -4.44
CA MET A 13 -13.75 -5.71 -4.47
C MET A 13 -14.01 -4.20 -4.55
N VAL A 14 -13.29 -3.39 -3.77
CA VAL A 14 -13.39 -1.93 -3.82
C VAL A 14 -13.02 -1.40 -5.19
N LEU A 15 -11.90 -1.86 -5.77
CA LEU A 15 -11.47 -1.49 -7.11
C LEU A 15 -12.49 -1.93 -8.17
N GLY A 16 -13.06 -3.14 -8.05
CA GLY A 16 -14.10 -3.65 -8.94
C GLY A 16 -15.38 -2.81 -8.90
N VAL A 17 -15.85 -2.43 -7.71
CA VAL A 17 -17.01 -1.52 -7.55
C VAL A 17 -16.70 -0.15 -8.15
N PHE A 18 -15.51 0.39 -7.93
CA PHE A 18 -15.11 1.67 -8.51
C PHE A 18 -15.01 1.62 -10.04
N ALA A 19 -14.43 0.54 -10.60
CA ALA A 19 -14.37 0.33 -12.04
C ALA A 19 -15.77 0.22 -12.68
N LEU A 20 -16.68 -0.51 -12.03
CA LEU A 20 -18.07 -0.65 -12.48
C LEU A 20 -18.79 0.70 -12.45
N LEU A 21 -18.59 1.50 -11.41
CA LEU A 21 -19.16 2.83 -11.29
C LEU A 21 -18.64 3.77 -12.37
N GLN A 22 -17.35 3.69 -12.73
CA GLN A 22 -16.75 4.44 -13.85
C GLN A 22 -17.33 4.03 -15.21
N LEU A 23 -17.55 2.75 -15.44
CA LEU A 23 -18.17 2.25 -16.68
C LEU A 23 -19.62 2.74 -16.80
N VAL A 24 -20.40 2.67 -15.71
CA VAL A 24 -21.78 3.18 -15.69
C VAL A 24 -21.80 4.70 -15.94
N SER A 25 -20.94 5.46 -15.24
CA SER A 25 -20.83 6.91 -15.42
C SER A 25 -20.43 7.28 -16.84
N GLY A 26 -19.43 6.60 -17.40
CA GLY A 26 -18.97 6.81 -18.79
C GLY A 26 -20.06 6.50 -19.81
N GLY A 27 -20.82 5.42 -19.61
CA GLY A 27 -21.94 5.03 -20.46
C GLY A 27 -23.08 6.06 -20.44
N LEU A 28 -23.44 6.56 -19.27
CA LEU A 28 -24.48 7.59 -19.12
C LEU A 28 -24.05 8.93 -19.76
N LEU A 29 -22.80 9.35 -19.55
CA LEU A 29 -22.25 10.55 -20.19
C LEU A 29 -22.21 10.41 -21.72
N PHE A 30 -21.78 9.26 -22.23
CA PHE A 30 -21.74 9.01 -23.66
C PHE A 30 -23.14 9.06 -24.28
N SER A 31 -24.13 8.42 -23.65
CA SER A 31 -25.54 8.46 -24.10
C SER A 31 -26.09 9.90 -24.11
N SER A 32 -25.84 10.69 -23.07
CA SER A 32 -26.25 12.08 -22.98
C SER A 32 -25.61 12.95 -24.07
N LEU A 33 -24.31 12.75 -24.33
CA LEU A 33 -23.59 13.46 -25.41
C LEU A 33 -24.16 13.11 -26.79
N GLN A 34 -24.49 11.84 -27.05
CA GLN A 34 -25.04 11.39 -28.32
C GLN A 34 -26.44 11.99 -28.57
N GLN A 35 -27.31 12.01 -27.56
CA GLN A 35 -28.63 12.67 -27.64
C GLN A 35 -28.48 14.17 -27.92
N ASN A 36 -27.60 14.84 -27.19
CA ASN A 36 -27.38 16.27 -27.37
C ASN A 36 -26.83 16.59 -28.77
N GLN A 37 -25.96 15.75 -29.32
CA GLN A 37 -25.44 15.89 -30.68
C GLN A 37 -26.56 15.73 -31.72
N GLN A 38 -27.47 14.79 -31.56
CA GLN A 38 -28.60 14.60 -32.45
C GLN A 38 -29.51 15.84 -32.46
N SER A 39 -29.90 16.35 -31.29
CA SER A 39 -30.72 17.56 -31.16
C SER A 39 -30.02 18.79 -31.78
N PHE A 40 -28.72 18.91 -31.63
CA PHE A 40 -27.93 19.98 -32.24
C PHE A 40 -27.94 19.88 -33.78
N VAL A 41 -27.73 18.70 -34.34
CA VAL A 41 -27.75 18.49 -35.82
C VAL A 41 -29.12 18.84 -36.37
N ILE A 42 -30.21 18.33 -35.75
CA ILE A 42 -31.58 18.65 -36.16
C ILE A 42 -31.82 20.16 -36.16
N SER A 43 -31.48 20.84 -35.07
CA SER A 43 -31.64 22.28 -34.93
C SER A 43 -30.85 23.08 -35.98
N ASN A 44 -29.61 22.63 -36.26
CA ASN A 44 -28.76 23.27 -37.24
C ASN A 44 -29.29 23.09 -38.67
N ASP A 45 -29.73 21.88 -39.01
CA ASP A 45 -30.27 21.54 -40.33
C ASP A 45 -31.57 22.32 -40.61
N LEU A 46 -32.49 22.38 -39.61
CA LEU A 46 -33.72 23.17 -39.73
C LEU A 46 -33.43 24.66 -39.95
N ARG A 47 -32.47 25.23 -39.20
CA ARG A 47 -32.06 26.62 -39.35
C ARG A 47 -31.44 26.89 -40.70
N GLN A 48 -30.57 25.98 -41.19
CA GLN A 48 -29.90 26.12 -42.47
C GLN A 48 -30.94 26.01 -43.62
N GLN A 49 -31.85 25.06 -43.56
CA GLN A 49 -32.94 24.91 -44.55
C GLN A 49 -33.81 26.18 -44.59
N GLN A 50 -34.19 26.73 -43.44
CA GLN A 50 -34.98 27.94 -43.39
C GLN A 50 -34.22 29.16 -43.95
N SER A 51 -32.94 29.28 -43.66
CA SER A 51 -32.09 30.36 -44.21
C SER A 51 -31.96 30.29 -45.70
N GLU A 52 -31.73 29.11 -46.26
CA GLU A 52 -31.66 28.91 -47.72
C GLU A 52 -32.99 29.18 -48.43
N LEU A 53 -34.14 28.73 -47.82
CA LEU A 53 -35.46 29.06 -48.34
C LEU A 53 -35.77 30.58 -48.27
N THR A 54 -35.42 31.24 -47.21
CA THR A 54 -35.63 32.70 -47.06
C THR A 54 -34.83 33.44 -48.12
N SER A 55 -33.53 33.06 -48.33
CA SER A 55 -32.71 33.66 -49.38
C SER A 55 -33.27 33.39 -50.80
N THR A 56 -33.79 32.17 -51.04
CA THR A 56 -34.47 31.81 -52.26
C THR A 56 -35.68 32.73 -52.51
N TRP A 57 -36.54 32.85 -51.50
CA TRP A 57 -37.75 33.72 -51.59
C TRP A 57 -37.41 35.16 -51.87
N ASP A 58 -36.48 35.73 -51.12
CA ASP A 58 -36.07 37.13 -51.30
C ASP A 58 -35.50 37.42 -52.71
N LEU A 59 -34.69 36.49 -53.23
CA LEU A 59 -34.14 36.58 -54.59
C LEU A 59 -35.22 36.45 -55.65
N MET A 60 -36.21 35.56 -55.45
CA MET A 60 -37.35 35.47 -56.38
C MET A 60 -38.25 36.72 -56.37
N LEU A 61 -38.45 37.30 -55.15
CA LEU A 61 -39.15 38.60 -55.04
C LEU A 61 -38.38 39.70 -55.77
N GLN A 62 -37.05 39.75 -55.56
CA GLN A 62 -36.18 40.73 -56.23
C GLN A 62 -36.17 40.56 -57.74
N THR A 63 -36.18 39.29 -58.22
CA THR A 63 -36.36 38.96 -59.64
C THR A 63 -37.69 39.58 -60.16
N ARG A 64 -38.79 39.32 -59.50
CA ARG A 64 -40.10 39.85 -59.88
C ARG A 64 -40.12 41.38 -59.90
N ILE A 65 -39.54 42.04 -58.87
CA ILE A 65 -39.44 43.49 -58.83
C ILE A 65 -38.66 44.05 -60.01
N ASN A 66 -37.51 43.46 -60.33
CA ASN A 66 -36.69 43.86 -61.46
C ASN A 66 -37.43 43.63 -62.81
N LEU A 67 -38.15 42.52 -62.97
CA LEU A 67 -38.96 42.25 -64.16
C LEU A 67 -40.12 43.27 -64.29
N SER A 68 -40.81 43.59 -63.17
CA SER A 68 -41.87 44.59 -63.16
C SER A 68 -41.33 46.00 -63.53
N ARG A 69 -40.16 46.37 -62.96
CA ARG A 69 -39.53 47.65 -63.34
C ARG A 69 -39.08 47.65 -64.80
N SER A 70 -38.55 46.54 -65.29
CA SER A 70 -38.15 46.38 -66.71
C SER A 70 -39.34 46.47 -67.64
N SER A 71 -40.51 45.84 -67.33
CA SER A 71 -41.69 45.96 -68.13
C SER A 71 -42.28 47.39 -68.18
N ALA A 72 -42.32 48.10 -67.02
CA ALA A 72 -42.77 49.48 -66.92
C ALA A 72 -41.88 50.41 -67.78
N ARG A 73 -40.54 50.22 -67.77
CA ARG A 73 -39.62 50.97 -68.63
C ARG A 73 -39.83 50.67 -70.12
N MET A 74 -40.05 49.38 -70.47
CA MET A 74 -40.36 49.03 -71.84
C MET A 74 -41.59 49.73 -72.40
N MET A 75 -42.63 49.90 -71.54
CA MET A 75 -43.81 50.68 -71.93
C MET A 75 -43.53 52.18 -72.06
N MET A 76 -42.68 52.76 -71.23
CA MET A 76 -42.28 54.16 -71.28
C MET A 76 -41.32 54.47 -72.41
N ASP A 77 -40.35 53.57 -72.70
CA ASP A 77 -39.33 53.72 -73.72
C ASP A 77 -39.82 53.44 -75.15
N ALA A 78 -41.05 52.89 -75.33
CA ALA A 78 -41.74 52.86 -76.63
C ALA A 78 -41.90 54.25 -77.22
N SER A 79 -41.70 55.30 -76.43
CA SER A 79 -41.73 56.71 -76.82
C SER A 79 -40.35 57.39 -76.89
N ASN A 80 -39.24 56.79 -76.34
CA ASN A 80 -37.90 57.39 -76.30
C ASN A 80 -36.81 56.26 -76.33
N GLN A 81 -35.93 56.33 -77.30
CA GLN A 81 -34.81 55.39 -77.57
C GLN A 81 -33.72 55.40 -76.47
N GLN A 82 -33.94 54.89 -75.28
CA GLN A 82 -32.87 54.74 -74.27
C GLN A 82 -32.83 53.31 -73.75
N SER A 83 -32.05 52.46 -74.48
CA SER A 83 -32.04 50.99 -74.38
C SER A 83 -31.17 50.41 -73.25
N SER A 84 -30.24 51.17 -72.54
CA SER A 84 -29.26 50.59 -71.62
C SER A 84 -29.81 50.19 -70.23
N ALA A 85 -30.66 51.02 -69.63
CA ALA A 85 -31.18 50.77 -68.28
C ALA A 85 -32.22 49.61 -68.23
N LYS A 86 -32.88 49.28 -69.36
CA LYS A 86 -33.71 48.10 -69.56
C LYS A 86 -32.86 46.83 -69.46
N ASN A 87 -31.73 46.81 -70.12
CA ASN A 87 -30.85 45.64 -70.18
C ASN A 87 -30.24 45.33 -68.80
N ASP A 88 -29.93 46.38 -67.97
CA ASP A 88 -29.41 46.19 -66.65
C ASP A 88 -30.45 45.59 -65.65
N LEU A 89 -31.72 46.02 -65.71
CA LEU A 89 -32.79 45.46 -64.88
C LEU A 89 -33.07 43.98 -65.26
N LEU A 90 -33.14 43.68 -66.54
CA LEU A 90 -33.34 42.31 -67.01
C LEU A 90 -32.11 41.41 -66.70
N LYS A 91 -30.90 41.93 -66.83
CA LYS A 91 -29.69 41.25 -66.38
C LYS A 91 -29.69 40.95 -64.91
N ASN A 92 -30.10 41.94 -64.07
CA ASN A 92 -30.20 41.76 -62.61
C ASN A 92 -31.30 40.75 -62.25
N ALA A 93 -32.44 40.75 -62.97
CA ALA A 93 -33.49 39.76 -62.78
C ALA A 93 -33.00 38.35 -63.05
N LYS A 94 -32.27 38.13 -64.14
CA LYS A 94 -31.64 36.81 -64.47
C LYS A 94 -30.65 36.41 -63.41
N ALA A 95 -29.77 37.33 -62.96
CA ALA A 95 -28.77 37.06 -61.92
C ALA A 95 -29.44 36.68 -60.61
N SER A 96 -30.49 37.39 -60.19
CA SER A 96 -31.26 37.07 -58.97
C SER A 96 -31.95 35.71 -59.06
N LEU A 97 -32.53 35.38 -60.22
CA LEU A 97 -33.18 34.10 -60.44
C LEU A 97 -32.19 32.92 -60.39
N ALA A 98 -31.01 33.05 -61.00
CA ALA A 98 -29.96 32.05 -60.95
C ALA A 98 -29.40 31.88 -59.50
N GLN A 99 -29.26 32.98 -58.76
CA GLN A 99 -28.92 32.89 -57.34
C GLN A 99 -30.00 32.21 -56.51
N ALA A 100 -31.29 32.50 -56.78
CA ALA A 100 -32.41 31.81 -56.11
C ALA A 100 -32.35 30.28 -56.33
N GLU A 101 -32.06 29.85 -57.58
CA GLU A 101 -31.86 28.44 -57.90
C GLU A 101 -30.72 27.82 -57.15
N THR A 102 -29.59 28.53 -57.00
CA THR A 102 -28.42 28.08 -56.20
C THR A 102 -28.81 27.86 -54.71
N HIS A 103 -29.54 28.83 -54.15
CA HIS A 103 -29.98 28.67 -52.73
C HIS A 103 -31.02 27.57 -52.58
N TYR A 104 -31.93 27.45 -53.51
CA TYR A 104 -32.89 26.34 -53.51
C TYR A 104 -32.22 24.99 -53.65
N ALA A 105 -31.20 24.85 -54.47
CA ALA A 105 -30.41 23.64 -54.61
C ALA A 105 -29.69 23.26 -53.30
N LYS A 106 -29.18 24.23 -52.56
CA LYS A 106 -28.60 24.00 -51.22
C LYS A 106 -29.66 23.50 -50.22
N PHE A 107 -30.84 24.13 -50.21
CA PHE A 107 -31.98 23.65 -49.40
C PHE A 107 -32.30 22.18 -49.72
N LYS A 108 -32.41 21.83 -51.00
CA LYS A 108 -32.77 20.47 -51.46
C LYS A 108 -31.69 19.42 -51.10
N ASN A 109 -30.42 19.82 -51.00
CA ASN A 109 -29.33 18.94 -50.57
C ASN A 109 -29.34 18.56 -49.08
N ILE A 110 -30.09 19.28 -48.23
CA ILE A 110 -30.27 18.93 -46.84
C ILE A 110 -31.47 17.97 -46.75
N THR A 111 -31.19 16.74 -46.32
CA THR A 111 -32.27 15.73 -46.18
C THR A 111 -33.32 16.22 -45.20
N PRO A 112 -34.59 16.34 -45.61
CA PRO A 112 -35.67 16.79 -44.71
C PRO A 112 -35.95 15.74 -43.64
N LEU A 113 -36.28 16.21 -42.43
CA LEU A 113 -36.82 15.33 -41.41
C LEU A 113 -38.12 14.68 -41.91
N PRO A 114 -38.48 13.45 -41.46
CA PRO A 114 -39.74 12.81 -41.86
C PRO A 114 -40.95 13.69 -41.64
N GLU A 115 -40.99 14.45 -40.55
CA GLU A 115 -42.09 15.36 -40.20
C GLU A 115 -42.14 16.61 -41.12
N MET A 116 -41.08 16.93 -41.79
CA MET A 116 -40.97 18.02 -42.76
C MET A 116 -41.27 17.60 -44.19
N ALA A 117 -41.36 16.30 -44.47
CA ALA A 117 -41.46 15.77 -45.82
C ALA A 117 -42.65 16.35 -46.60
N GLU A 118 -43.84 16.45 -46.01
CA GLU A 118 -45.03 17.01 -46.64
C GLU A 118 -44.85 18.51 -46.91
N ALA A 119 -44.34 19.28 -45.94
CA ALA A 119 -44.09 20.71 -46.09
C ALA A 119 -43.03 21.01 -47.15
N SER A 120 -41.95 20.21 -47.15
CA SER A 120 -40.87 20.31 -48.18
C SER A 120 -41.37 20.00 -49.58
N GLY A 121 -42.18 18.95 -49.73
CA GLY A 121 -42.79 18.58 -51.01
C GLY A 121 -43.71 19.68 -51.55
N ASN A 122 -44.50 20.29 -50.70
CA ASN A 122 -45.38 21.42 -51.09
C ASN A 122 -44.55 22.66 -51.49
N VAL A 123 -43.49 22.98 -50.78
CA VAL A 123 -42.54 24.04 -51.16
C VAL A 123 -41.88 23.73 -52.50
N GLU A 124 -41.46 22.48 -52.74
CA GLU A 124 -40.87 22.09 -54.01
C GLU A 124 -41.85 22.30 -55.22
N GLU A 125 -43.08 21.84 -55.08
CA GLU A 125 -44.09 22.02 -56.09
C GLU A 125 -44.35 23.50 -56.42
N LYS A 126 -44.53 24.32 -55.38
CA LYS A 126 -44.84 25.75 -55.56
C LYS A 126 -43.63 26.56 -56.00
N TYR A 127 -42.42 26.18 -55.58
CA TYR A 127 -41.19 26.77 -56.08
C TYR A 127 -41.05 26.52 -57.58
N GLN A 128 -41.19 25.26 -58.06
CA GLN A 128 -41.09 24.95 -59.47
C GLN A 128 -42.09 25.73 -60.31
N GLN A 129 -43.33 25.83 -59.86
CA GLN A 129 -44.37 26.60 -60.55
C GLN A 129 -44.01 28.09 -60.67
N TYR A 130 -43.59 28.70 -59.55
CA TYR A 130 -43.25 30.14 -59.51
C TYR A 130 -41.93 30.43 -60.21
N HIS A 131 -40.92 29.59 -60.10
CA HIS A 131 -39.62 29.72 -60.82
C HIS A 131 -39.83 29.61 -62.32
N ALA A 132 -40.57 28.66 -62.81
CA ALA A 132 -40.92 28.56 -64.21
C ALA A 132 -41.65 29.79 -64.74
N ALA A 133 -42.59 30.30 -63.97
CA ALA A 133 -43.32 31.52 -64.33
C ALA A 133 -42.37 32.74 -64.42
N LEU A 134 -41.43 32.89 -63.47
CA LEU A 134 -40.46 33.98 -63.54
C LEU A 134 -39.51 33.84 -64.76
N ALA A 135 -39.09 32.62 -65.09
CA ALA A 135 -38.30 32.36 -66.30
C ALA A 135 -39.04 32.67 -67.57
N GLU A 136 -40.33 32.32 -67.65
CA GLU A 136 -41.19 32.71 -68.81
C GLU A 136 -41.35 34.24 -68.91
N LEU A 137 -41.54 34.94 -67.80
CA LEU A 137 -41.59 36.41 -67.78
C LEU A 137 -40.31 37.06 -68.30
N VAL A 138 -39.15 36.47 -67.99
CA VAL A 138 -37.84 36.89 -68.58
C VAL A 138 -37.89 36.75 -70.09
N GLN A 139 -38.33 35.60 -70.62
CA GLN A 139 -38.42 35.34 -72.06
C GLN A 139 -39.41 36.31 -72.76
N PHE A 140 -40.57 36.58 -72.16
CA PHE A 140 -41.56 37.53 -72.69
C PHE A 140 -40.96 38.93 -72.80
N LEU A 141 -40.22 39.41 -71.83
CA LEU A 141 -39.56 40.69 -71.89
C LEU A 141 -38.39 40.72 -72.90
N GLU A 142 -37.65 39.61 -73.05
CA GLU A 142 -36.61 39.49 -74.06
C GLU A 142 -37.18 39.55 -75.48
N SER A 143 -38.30 38.86 -75.69
CA SER A 143 -39.01 38.86 -77.00
C SER A 143 -39.84 40.10 -77.28
N GLY A 144 -40.02 40.98 -76.25
CA GLY A 144 -40.91 42.12 -76.35
C GLY A 144 -42.42 41.80 -76.34
N ASN A 145 -42.80 40.58 -75.96
CA ASN A 145 -44.19 40.11 -75.92
C ASN A 145 -44.87 40.57 -74.63
N MET A 146 -45.30 41.80 -74.58
CA MET A 146 -45.92 42.45 -73.39
C MET A 146 -47.31 41.84 -73.08
N ASP A 147 -48.08 41.43 -74.10
CA ASP A 147 -49.42 40.81 -73.90
C ASP A 147 -49.29 39.51 -73.13
N ALA A 148 -48.37 38.63 -73.49
CA ALA A 148 -48.07 37.41 -72.77
C ALA A 148 -47.51 37.67 -71.36
N TYR A 149 -46.69 38.69 -71.19
CA TYR A 149 -46.19 39.10 -69.89
C TYR A 149 -47.27 39.47 -68.86
N PHE A 150 -48.26 40.27 -69.29
CA PHE A 150 -49.39 40.70 -68.44
C PHE A 150 -50.47 39.60 -68.30
N ALA A 151 -50.59 38.67 -69.21
CA ALA A 151 -51.55 37.58 -69.15
C ALA A 151 -51.16 36.48 -68.16
N GLN A 152 -49.86 36.39 -67.77
CA GLN A 152 -49.39 35.34 -66.91
C GLN A 152 -49.85 35.54 -65.44
N PRO A 153 -50.40 34.48 -64.74
CA PRO A 153 -50.92 34.56 -63.39
C PRO A 153 -49.84 34.45 -62.32
N THR A 154 -48.72 35.15 -62.49
CA THR A 154 -47.55 35.08 -61.63
C THR A 154 -47.84 35.50 -60.18
N GLN A 155 -48.81 36.39 -59.92
CA GLN A 155 -49.19 36.81 -58.56
C GLN A 155 -49.78 35.65 -57.77
N GLY A 156 -50.62 34.84 -58.41
CA GLY A 156 -51.19 33.64 -57.77
C GLY A 156 -50.13 32.61 -57.35
N MET A 157 -49.16 32.41 -58.25
CA MET A 157 -48.04 31.49 -58.01
C MET A 157 -47.13 31.98 -56.89
N GLN A 158 -46.87 33.30 -56.87
CA GLN A 158 -46.11 33.93 -55.75
C GLN A 158 -46.79 33.74 -54.44
N ASN A 159 -48.13 34.03 -54.35
CA ASN A 159 -48.89 33.85 -53.14
C ASN A 159 -48.90 32.39 -52.67
N ALA A 160 -49.04 31.45 -53.61
CA ALA A 160 -49.03 30.02 -53.28
C ALA A 160 -47.68 29.57 -52.72
N LEU A 161 -46.54 30.05 -53.31
CA LEU A 161 -45.22 29.76 -52.71
C LEU A 161 -45.04 30.42 -51.36
N GLY A 162 -45.49 31.69 -51.18
CA GLY A 162 -45.42 32.38 -49.88
C GLY A 162 -46.22 31.62 -48.81
N GLU A 163 -47.43 31.08 -49.14
CA GLU A 163 -48.20 30.26 -48.23
C GLU A 163 -47.48 28.91 -47.88
N ALA A 164 -46.89 28.26 -48.88
CA ALA A 164 -46.14 27.05 -48.67
C ALA A 164 -44.90 27.27 -47.79
N LEU A 165 -44.16 28.38 -47.98
CA LEU A 165 -43.03 28.77 -47.14
C LEU A 165 -43.47 29.09 -45.71
N GLY A 166 -44.64 29.77 -45.54
CA GLY A 166 -45.24 30.04 -44.23
C GLY A 166 -45.58 28.76 -43.46
N LYS A 167 -46.18 27.77 -44.15
CA LYS A 167 -46.47 26.46 -43.56
C LYS A 167 -45.15 25.72 -43.18
N TYR A 168 -44.18 25.73 -44.09
CA TYR A 168 -42.85 25.16 -43.83
C TYR A 168 -42.21 25.78 -42.59
N ALA A 169 -42.17 27.10 -42.53
CA ALA A 169 -41.61 27.84 -41.38
C ALA A 169 -42.32 27.49 -40.06
N SER A 170 -43.64 27.37 -40.07
CA SER A 170 -44.43 26.99 -38.87
C SER A 170 -44.12 25.58 -38.39
N VAL A 171 -43.98 24.60 -39.31
CA VAL A 171 -43.61 23.22 -38.92
C VAL A 171 -42.16 23.18 -38.44
N SER A 172 -41.25 23.87 -39.14
CA SER A 172 -39.83 23.99 -38.75
C SER A 172 -39.67 24.59 -37.35
N GLU A 173 -40.37 25.68 -37.05
CA GLU A 173 -40.36 26.34 -35.73
C GLU A 173 -40.87 25.40 -34.64
N LYS A 174 -41.96 24.66 -34.89
CA LYS A 174 -42.49 23.69 -33.94
C LYS A 174 -41.46 22.59 -33.64
N LEU A 175 -40.79 22.06 -34.63
CA LEU A 175 -39.75 21.02 -34.47
C LEU A 175 -38.51 21.58 -33.76
N TYR A 176 -38.10 22.82 -34.07
CA TYR A 176 -37.04 23.52 -33.41
C TYR A 176 -37.30 23.69 -31.91
N VAL A 177 -38.50 24.17 -31.55
CA VAL A 177 -38.90 24.32 -30.14
C VAL A 177 -38.94 22.95 -29.45
N GLN A 178 -39.47 21.92 -30.12
CA GLN A 178 -39.50 20.55 -29.58
C GLN A 178 -38.07 20.02 -29.31
N ALA A 179 -37.16 20.19 -30.27
CA ALA A 179 -35.75 19.79 -30.12
C ALA A 179 -35.07 20.56 -28.98
N PHE A 180 -35.33 21.84 -28.84
CA PHE A 180 -34.82 22.68 -27.77
C PHE A 180 -35.34 22.24 -26.39
N ASP A 181 -36.65 22.03 -26.27
CA ASP A 181 -37.28 21.56 -25.04
C ASP A 181 -36.80 20.17 -24.66
N GLN A 182 -36.60 19.30 -25.64
CA GLN A 182 -36.04 17.96 -25.41
C GLN A 182 -34.63 18.08 -24.89
N SER A 183 -33.77 18.90 -25.51
CA SER A 183 -32.41 19.14 -25.06
C SER A 183 -32.36 19.69 -23.62
N ALA A 184 -33.28 20.60 -23.28
CA ALA A 184 -33.40 21.13 -21.93
C ALA A 184 -33.81 20.05 -20.90
N ARG A 185 -34.76 19.18 -21.26
CA ARG A 185 -35.14 18.04 -20.41
C ARG A 185 -33.98 17.05 -20.23
N ASP A 186 -33.30 16.73 -21.30
CA ASP A 186 -32.12 15.82 -21.27
C ASP A 186 -30.98 16.39 -20.42
N TYR A 187 -30.77 17.70 -20.49
CA TYR A 187 -29.79 18.39 -19.63
C TYR A 187 -30.18 18.31 -18.14
N HIS A 188 -31.43 18.57 -17.78
CA HIS A 188 -31.90 18.43 -16.40
C HIS A 188 -31.81 16.98 -15.92
N PHE A 189 -32.16 16.03 -16.77
CA PHE A 189 -32.02 14.61 -16.45
C PHE A 189 -30.56 14.21 -16.22
N ALA A 190 -29.64 14.68 -17.06
CA ALA A 190 -28.21 14.46 -16.88
C ALA A 190 -27.68 15.09 -15.57
N GLN A 191 -28.15 16.28 -15.20
CA GLN A 191 -27.82 16.89 -13.89
C GLN A 191 -28.29 16.02 -12.72
N TRP A 192 -29.52 15.51 -12.78
CA TRP A 192 -30.05 14.60 -11.77
C TRP A 192 -29.25 13.29 -11.68
N GLN A 193 -28.91 12.70 -12.80
CA GLN A 193 -28.05 11.50 -12.86
C GLN A 193 -26.68 11.75 -12.22
N LEU A 194 -26.03 12.86 -12.53
CA LEU A 194 -24.76 13.26 -11.91
C LEU A 194 -24.90 13.46 -10.40
N GLY A 195 -25.98 14.10 -9.95
CA GLY A 195 -26.27 14.28 -8.54
C GLY A 195 -26.43 12.95 -7.79
N VAL A 196 -27.23 12.03 -8.34
CA VAL A 196 -27.42 10.69 -7.77
C VAL A 196 -26.10 9.91 -7.74
N LEU A 197 -25.33 9.97 -8.82
CA LEU A 197 -24.05 9.29 -8.93
C LEU A 197 -23.03 9.83 -7.92
N ALA A 198 -23.01 11.16 -7.69
CA ALA A 198 -22.18 11.79 -6.65
C ALA A 198 -22.57 11.32 -5.24
N VAL A 199 -23.87 11.23 -4.93
CA VAL A 199 -24.35 10.71 -3.64
C VAL A 199 -23.98 9.25 -3.46
N VAL A 200 -24.14 8.41 -4.47
CA VAL A 200 -23.75 6.99 -4.43
C VAL A 200 -22.24 6.85 -4.21
N LEU A 201 -21.43 7.67 -4.89
CA LEU A 201 -19.98 7.68 -4.71
C LEU A 201 -19.58 8.05 -3.28
N VAL A 202 -20.19 9.09 -2.70
CA VAL A 202 -19.96 9.49 -1.30
C VAL A 202 -20.35 8.36 -0.34
N LEU A 203 -21.49 7.71 -0.54
CA LEU A 203 -21.92 6.58 0.28
C LEU A 203 -20.91 5.41 0.20
N ILE A 204 -20.46 5.08 -1.00
CA ILE A 204 -19.42 4.05 -1.19
C ILE A 204 -18.14 4.43 -0.46
N LEU A 205 -17.67 5.68 -0.58
CA LEU A 205 -16.48 6.16 0.13
C LEU A 205 -16.62 6.04 1.65
N VAL A 206 -17.77 6.39 2.21
CA VAL A 206 -18.05 6.26 3.65
C VAL A 206 -18.01 4.79 4.09
N VAL A 207 -18.66 3.89 3.33
CA VAL A 207 -18.68 2.46 3.62
C VAL A 207 -17.27 1.86 3.54
N VAL A 208 -16.51 2.22 2.51
CA VAL A 208 -15.11 1.78 2.33
C VAL A 208 -14.22 2.31 3.45
N TRP A 209 -14.33 3.60 3.79
CA TRP A 209 -13.58 4.20 4.90
C TRP A 209 -13.88 3.51 6.23
N TYR A 210 -15.16 3.26 6.52
CA TYR A 210 -15.57 2.55 7.73
C TYR A 210 -15.03 1.11 7.74
N GLY A 211 -15.14 0.41 6.61
CA GLY A 211 -14.62 -0.94 6.43
C GLY A 211 -13.11 -1.02 6.67
N ILE A 212 -12.32 -0.16 6.02
CA ILE A 212 -10.87 -0.10 6.18
C ILE A 212 -10.49 0.24 7.62
N ARG A 213 -11.12 1.23 8.22
CA ARG A 213 -10.85 1.63 9.60
C ARG A 213 -11.08 0.49 10.58
N HIS A 214 -12.20 -0.22 10.44
CA HIS A 214 -12.60 -1.27 11.39
C HIS A 214 -11.88 -2.61 11.15
N THR A 215 -11.61 -2.96 9.92
CA THR A 215 -11.07 -4.29 9.54
C THR A 215 -9.54 -4.28 9.44
N LEU A 216 -8.93 -3.13 9.13
CA LEU A 216 -7.50 -3.02 8.89
C LEU A 216 -6.82 -2.13 9.95
N LEU A 217 -7.20 -0.85 10.05
CA LEU A 217 -6.45 0.13 10.84
C LEU A 217 -6.52 -0.14 12.35
N ASN A 218 -7.72 -0.39 12.88
CA ASN A 218 -7.90 -0.64 14.30
C ASN A 218 -7.22 -1.94 14.79
N PRO A 219 -7.36 -3.10 14.12
CA PRO A 219 -6.63 -4.30 14.50
C PRO A 219 -5.12 -4.15 14.37
N LEU A 220 -4.63 -3.50 13.31
CA LEU A 220 -3.21 -3.26 13.10
C LEU A 220 -2.61 -2.39 14.21
N SER A 221 -3.32 -1.32 14.61
CA SER A 221 -2.85 -0.48 15.72
C SER A 221 -2.80 -1.23 17.07
N ARG A 222 -3.71 -2.21 17.28
CA ARG A 222 -3.66 -3.07 18.48
C ARG A 222 -2.45 -4.00 18.44
N VAL A 223 -2.13 -4.59 17.29
CA VAL A 223 -0.94 -5.43 17.14
C VAL A 223 0.33 -4.61 17.36
N ILE A 224 0.42 -3.39 16.81
CA ILE A 224 1.55 -2.49 17.01
C ILE A 224 1.70 -2.11 18.50
N ALA A 225 0.60 -1.79 19.18
CA ALA A 225 0.62 -1.49 20.60
C ALA A 225 1.12 -2.69 21.42
N HIS A 226 0.66 -3.89 21.08
CA HIS A 226 1.09 -5.11 21.76
C HIS A 226 2.58 -5.43 21.54
N ILE A 227 3.10 -5.22 20.32
CA ILE A 227 4.54 -5.35 20.04
C ILE A 227 5.35 -4.36 20.89
N ARG A 228 4.85 -3.14 21.13
CA ARG A 228 5.49 -2.16 22.00
C ARG A 228 5.51 -2.62 23.47
N GLU A 229 4.45 -3.25 23.95
CA GLU A 229 4.42 -3.87 25.28
C GLU A 229 5.49 -4.96 25.40
N ILE A 230 5.57 -5.86 24.43
CA ILE A 230 6.62 -6.88 24.39
C ILE A 230 8.03 -6.25 24.40
N ALA A 231 8.24 -5.22 23.58
CA ALA A 231 9.52 -4.50 23.50
C ALA A 231 9.89 -3.76 24.80
N SER A 232 8.89 -3.34 25.59
CA SER A 232 9.12 -2.76 26.93
C SER A 232 9.36 -3.80 28.02
N GLY A 233 9.34 -5.10 27.68
CA GLY A 233 9.54 -6.19 28.62
C GLY A 233 8.25 -6.75 29.24
N ASN A 234 7.08 -6.21 28.89
CA ASN A 234 5.80 -6.73 29.36
C ASN A 234 5.35 -7.93 28.51
N LEU A 235 5.71 -9.13 28.95
CA LEU A 235 5.33 -10.39 28.32
C LEU A 235 4.00 -10.96 28.84
N THR A 236 3.31 -10.25 29.76
CA THR A 236 2.04 -10.72 30.36
C THR A 236 0.81 -10.16 29.67
N ALA A 237 0.97 -9.14 28.81
CA ALA A 237 -0.12 -8.54 28.06
C ALA A 237 -0.74 -9.59 27.10
N THR A 238 -2.07 -9.51 26.91
CA THR A 238 -2.79 -10.42 26.00
C THR A 238 -3.24 -9.68 24.74
N LEU A 239 -3.00 -10.28 23.58
CA LEU A 239 -3.42 -9.72 22.30
C LEU A 239 -4.83 -10.17 21.95
N ALA A 240 -5.82 -9.28 22.16
CA ALA A 240 -7.23 -9.53 21.80
C ALA A 240 -7.52 -9.16 20.31
N VAL A 241 -6.83 -9.77 19.37
CA VAL A 241 -7.08 -9.65 17.94
C VAL A 241 -7.40 -11.04 17.38
N SER A 242 -8.67 -11.24 16.99
CA SER A 242 -9.13 -12.48 16.38
C SER A 242 -9.58 -12.21 14.95
N GLY A 243 -9.05 -12.94 13.97
CA GLY A 243 -9.42 -12.86 12.56
C GLY A 243 -8.84 -14.04 11.79
N ARG A 244 -9.41 -14.33 10.61
CA ARG A 244 -8.89 -15.33 9.66
C ARG A 244 -8.27 -14.67 8.43
N ASN A 245 -8.06 -13.36 8.49
CA ASN A 245 -7.39 -12.57 7.45
C ASN A 245 -5.90 -12.43 7.80
N GLU A 246 -5.14 -11.74 6.96
CA GLU A 246 -3.71 -11.52 7.10
C GLU A 246 -3.33 -10.81 8.43
N ILE A 247 -4.22 -9.96 8.95
CA ILE A 247 -4.02 -9.29 10.25
C ILE A 247 -4.20 -10.29 11.41
N GLY A 248 -5.14 -11.23 11.27
CA GLY A 248 -5.31 -12.32 12.25
C GLY A 248 -4.12 -13.26 12.29
N GLU A 249 -3.54 -13.58 11.13
CA GLU A 249 -2.32 -14.38 11.00
C GLU A 249 -1.12 -13.66 11.63
N LEU A 250 -0.96 -12.36 11.35
CA LEU A 250 0.05 -11.51 11.98
C LEU A 250 -0.10 -11.51 13.50
N ALA A 251 -1.32 -11.34 14.01
CA ALA A 251 -1.59 -11.36 15.45
C ALA A 251 -1.21 -12.70 16.09
N SER A 252 -1.56 -13.83 15.43
CA SER A 252 -1.20 -15.17 15.89
C SER A 252 0.31 -15.39 15.91
N THR A 253 1.03 -14.90 14.91
CA THR A 253 2.49 -14.98 14.83
C THR A 253 3.17 -14.18 15.97
N VAL A 254 2.64 -12.99 16.26
CA VAL A 254 3.13 -12.16 17.39
C VAL A 254 2.84 -12.84 18.74
N ASP A 255 1.68 -13.46 18.91
CA ASP A 255 1.34 -14.22 20.12
C ASP A 255 2.29 -15.43 20.31
N HIS A 256 2.58 -16.17 19.23
CA HIS A 256 3.57 -17.25 19.26
C HIS A 256 4.96 -16.74 19.64
N MET A 257 5.41 -15.63 19.04
CA MET A 257 6.68 -14.98 19.37
C MET A 257 6.75 -14.63 20.87
N GLN A 258 5.69 -14.03 21.42
CA GLN A 258 5.60 -13.70 22.84
C GLN A 258 5.73 -14.93 23.74
N ARG A 259 5.04 -16.03 23.41
CA ARG A 259 5.14 -17.27 24.19
C ARG A 259 6.57 -17.82 24.18
N SER A 260 7.21 -17.87 23.03
CA SER A 260 8.60 -18.34 22.92
C SER A 260 9.57 -17.44 23.70
N LEU A 261 9.37 -16.13 23.70
CA LEU A 261 10.15 -15.21 24.53
C LEU A 261 9.91 -15.46 26.01
N THR A 262 8.65 -15.66 26.42
CA THR A 262 8.30 -15.95 27.83
C THR A 262 8.97 -17.24 28.28
N GLU A 263 8.92 -18.29 27.49
CA GLU A 263 9.59 -19.58 27.78
C GLU A 263 11.10 -19.41 27.91
N THR A 264 11.73 -18.69 26.98
CA THR A 264 13.17 -18.40 27.02
C THR A 264 13.57 -17.62 28.27
N VAL A 265 12.82 -16.58 28.62
CA VAL A 265 13.08 -15.77 29.82
C VAL A 265 12.89 -16.61 31.09
N THR A 266 11.87 -17.49 31.13
CA THR A 266 11.64 -18.40 32.26
C THR A 266 12.81 -19.36 32.45
N LEU A 267 13.27 -20.01 31.36
CA LEU A 267 14.45 -20.90 31.38
C LEU A 267 15.74 -20.19 31.84
N VAL A 268 15.95 -18.98 31.36
CA VAL A 268 17.11 -18.15 31.79
C VAL A 268 17.00 -17.82 33.27
N ARG A 269 15.82 -17.47 33.76
CA ARG A 269 15.58 -17.17 35.16
C ARG A 269 15.82 -18.41 36.04
N GLU A 270 15.24 -19.55 35.69
CA GLU A 270 15.44 -20.82 36.40
C GLU A 270 16.92 -21.23 36.42
N GLY A 271 17.63 -21.09 35.30
CA GLY A 271 19.07 -21.31 35.23
C GLY A 271 19.87 -20.37 36.10
N SER A 272 19.49 -19.10 36.16
CA SER A 272 20.13 -18.08 37.04
C SER A 272 19.90 -18.39 38.53
N ASP A 273 18.71 -18.80 38.91
CA ASP A 273 18.39 -19.18 40.26
C ASP A 273 19.15 -20.45 40.67
N ALA A 274 19.31 -21.45 39.77
CA ALA A 274 20.13 -22.63 40.02
C ALA A 274 21.63 -22.28 40.16
N ILE A 275 22.15 -21.38 39.33
CA ILE A 275 23.54 -20.88 39.43
C ILE A 275 23.73 -20.13 40.76
N TYR A 276 22.78 -19.28 41.15
CA TYR A 276 22.83 -18.55 42.42
C TYR A 276 22.88 -19.52 43.63
N SER A 277 22.00 -20.55 43.63
CA SER A 277 21.99 -21.58 44.68
C SER A 277 23.31 -22.38 44.71
N GLY A 278 23.80 -22.84 43.58
CA GLY A 278 25.07 -23.57 43.48
C GLY A 278 26.28 -22.70 43.91
N THR A 279 26.27 -21.42 43.56
CA THR A 279 27.33 -20.48 44.01
C THR A 279 27.32 -20.26 45.50
N SER A 280 26.09 -20.20 46.12
CA SER A 280 25.93 -20.11 47.57
C SER A 280 26.45 -21.36 48.31
N GLU A 281 26.19 -22.56 47.74
CA GLU A 281 26.72 -23.83 48.24
C GLU A 281 28.25 -23.88 48.14
N ILE A 282 28.83 -23.46 47.05
CA ILE A 282 30.28 -23.37 46.82
C ILE A 282 30.88 -22.40 47.86
N ALA A 283 30.27 -21.23 48.08
CA ALA A 283 30.75 -20.27 49.07
C ALA A 283 30.76 -20.87 50.49
N SER A 284 29.67 -21.59 50.88
CA SER A 284 29.60 -22.29 52.17
C SER A 284 30.62 -23.42 52.25
N GLY A 285 30.77 -24.24 51.24
CA GLY A 285 31.77 -25.30 51.16
C GLY A 285 33.21 -24.77 51.21
N ASN A 286 33.47 -23.61 50.60
CA ASN A 286 34.77 -22.97 50.66
C ASN A 286 35.14 -22.45 52.05
N THR A 287 34.12 -21.97 52.79
CA THR A 287 34.27 -21.58 54.20
C THR A 287 34.59 -22.78 55.07
N ASP A 288 33.90 -23.92 54.90
CA ASP A 288 34.20 -25.19 55.60
C ASP A 288 35.58 -25.69 55.26
N LEU A 289 35.94 -25.69 53.95
CA LEU A 289 37.27 -26.09 53.50
C LEU A 289 38.38 -25.21 54.11
N SER A 290 38.15 -23.89 54.21
CA SER A 290 39.12 -22.96 54.86
C SER A 290 39.31 -23.34 56.35
N SER A 291 38.21 -23.56 57.07
CA SER A 291 38.25 -23.97 58.48
C SER A 291 38.97 -25.32 58.66
N ARG A 292 38.69 -26.31 57.80
CA ARG A 292 39.40 -27.59 57.82
C ARG A 292 40.86 -27.45 57.47
N THR A 293 41.22 -26.56 56.55
CA THR A 293 42.60 -26.32 56.14
C THR A 293 43.37 -25.68 57.33
N GLU A 294 42.76 -24.72 58.04
CA GLU A 294 43.37 -24.13 59.28
C GLU A 294 43.56 -25.17 60.38
N GLN A 295 42.50 -26.04 60.60
CA GLN A 295 42.64 -27.13 61.54
C GLN A 295 43.78 -28.11 61.16
N GLN A 296 43.85 -28.48 59.90
CA GLN A 296 44.91 -29.33 59.40
C GLN A 296 46.28 -28.70 59.50
N ALA A 297 46.42 -27.40 59.23
CA ALA A 297 47.64 -26.66 59.42
C ALA A 297 48.08 -26.65 60.88
N SER A 298 47.16 -26.41 61.84
CA SER A 298 47.41 -26.49 63.28
C SER A 298 47.84 -27.89 63.72
N ALA A 299 47.17 -28.94 63.22
CA ALA A 299 47.54 -30.33 63.49
C ALA A 299 48.91 -30.72 62.92
N LEU A 300 49.26 -30.17 61.71
CA LEU A 300 50.60 -30.35 61.15
C LEU A 300 51.67 -29.64 61.96
N GLU A 301 51.40 -28.41 62.44
CA GLU A 301 52.34 -27.69 63.36
C GLU A 301 52.56 -28.51 64.67
N GLU A 302 51.47 -29.05 65.30
CA GLU A 302 51.57 -29.89 66.47
C GLU A 302 52.35 -31.17 66.18
N THR A 303 52.12 -31.81 65.03
CA THR A 303 52.85 -33.01 64.58
C THR A 303 54.33 -32.68 64.37
N ALA A 304 54.65 -31.55 63.71
CA ALA A 304 56.02 -31.09 63.50
C ALA A 304 56.73 -30.84 64.84
N ALA A 305 56.08 -30.16 65.81
CA ALA A 305 56.65 -29.97 67.16
C ALA A 305 56.83 -31.28 67.88
N SER A 306 55.88 -32.24 67.74
CA SER A 306 56.02 -33.60 68.32
C SER A 306 57.16 -34.38 67.67
N MET A 307 57.39 -34.28 66.39
CA MET A 307 58.51 -34.87 65.65
C MET A 307 59.84 -34.26 66.06
N GLU A 308 59.91 -32.96 66.26
CA GLU A 308 61.15 -32.31 66.81
C GLU A 308 61.47 -32.84 68.20
N GLN A 309 60.42 -32.91 69.08
CA GLN A 309 60.61 -33.48 70.46
C GLN A 309 61.02 -34.93 70.42
N LEU A 310 60.40 -35.76 69.56
CA LEU A 310 60.82 -37.15 69.37
C LEU A 310 62.28 -37.23 68.88
N THR A 311 62.64 -36.41 67.93
CA THR A 311 64.04 -36.39 67.39
C THR A 311 65.02 -36.03 68.47
N ALA A 312 64.71 -35.02 69.29
CA ALA A 312 65.55 -34.66 70.48
C ALA A 312 65.62 -35.82 71.48
N THR A 313 64.46 -36.49 71.76
CA THR A 313 64.41 -37.62 72.69
C THR A 313 65.20 -38.83 72.15
N VAL A 314 65.07 -39.15 70.85
CA VAL A 314 65.86 -40.21 70.21
C VAL A 314 67.36 -39.92 70.26
N LYS A 315 67.76 -38.69 69.98
CA LYS A 315 69.19 -38.23 70.10
C LYS A 315 69.69 -38.38 71.51
N GLN A 316 68.86 -37.94 72.54
CA GLN A 316 69.24 -38.06 73.95
C GLN A 316 69.33 -39.56 74.36
N ASN A 317 68.39 -40.39 73.89
CA ASN A 317 68.51 -41.84 74.14
C ASN A 317 69.75 -42.49 73.51
N ALA A 318 70.09 -42.07 72.28
CA ALA A 318 71.32 -42.51 71.64
C ALA A 318 72.53 -42.08 72.43
N ASP A 319 72.63 -40.88 72.96
CA ASP A 319 73.71 -40.38 73.82
C ASP A 319 73.72 -41.13 75.16
N ASN A 320 72.57 -41.36 75.79
CA ASN A 320 72.48 -42.16 77.02
C ASN A 320 72.92 -43.63 76.77
N ALA A 321 72.57 -44.21 75.64
CA ALA A 321 73.02 -45.55 75.28
C ALA A 321 74.56 -45.60 75.09
N ARG A 322 75.13 -44.56 74.43
CA ARG A 322 76.60 -44.44 74.34
C ARG A 322 77.23 -44.34 75.71
N GLN A 323 76.65 -43.50 76.60
CA GLN A 323 77.16 -43.35 77.95
C GLN A 323 77.08 -44.69 78.76
N ALA A 324 75.90 -45.36 78.66
CA ALA A 324 75.72 -46.68 79.27
C ALA A 324 76.69 -47.73 78.73
N SER A 325 76.93 -47.73 77.41
CA SER A 325 77.97 -48.60 76.81
C SER A 325 79.34 -48.30 77.31
N GLN A 326 79.69 -47.00 77.46
CA GLN A 326 80.99 -46.56 78.02
C GLN A 326 81.12 -46.99 79.46
N LEU A 327 80.07 -46.77 80.25
CA LEU A 327 80.00 -47.17 81.67
C LEU A 327 80.14 -48.69 81.82
N ALA A 328 79.44 -49.46 81.04
CA ALA A 328 79.53 -50.90 80.99
C ALA A 328 80.96 -51.37 80.66
N LYS A 329 81.59 -50.74 79.68
CA LYS A 329 82.96 -50.99 79.32
C LYS A 329 83.94 -50.65 80.49
N SER A 330 83.77 -49.53 81.13
CA SER A 330 84.54 -49.14 82.34
C SER A 330 84.35 -50.13 83.48
N ALA A 331 83.06 -50.55 83.73
CA ALA A 331 82.75 -51.55 84.72
C ALA A 331 83.38 -52.90 84.43
N SER A 332 83.37 -53.30 83.13
CA SER A 332 84.08 -54.51 82.64
C SER A 332 85.64 -54.42 82.84
N ASP A 333 86.23 -53.29 82.51
CA ASP A 333 87.66 -53.05 82.68
C ASP A 333 88.03 -53.04 84.13
N THR A 334 87.14 -52.46 85.03
CA THR A 334 87.33 -52.49 86.44
C THR A 334 87.28 -53.91 87.01
N ALA A 335 86.21 -54.65 86.56
CA ALA A 335 86.11 -56.04 86.99
C ALA A 335 87.26 -56.90 86.53
N GLN A 336 87.73 -56.70 85.30
CA GLN A 336 88.88 -57.38 84.76
C GLN A 336 90.22 -57.04 85.61
N HIS A 337 90.35 -55.76 85.95
CA HIS A 337 91.42 -55.29 86.82
C HIS A 337 91.30 -55.91 88.25
N GLY A 338 90.10 -55.87 88.78
CA GLY A 338 89.80 -56.56 90.07
C GLY A 338 90.14 -58.01 90.06
N GLY A 339 89.80 -58.75 88.95
CA GLY A 339 90.10 -60.14 88.73
C GLY A 339 91.68 -60.38 88.77
N LYS A 340 92.39 -59.51 88.09
CA LYS A 340 93.90 -59.62 88.12
C LYS A 340 94.46 -59.37 89.51
N VAL A 341 93.84 -58.42 90.29
CA VAL A 341 94.22 -58.17 91.64
C VAL A 341 93.99 -59.41 92.55
N VAL A 342 92.77 -59.99 92.37
CA VAL A 342 92.37 -61.24 93.07
C VAL A 342 93.33 -62.41 92.67
N ASP A 343 93.69 -62.58 91.41
CA ASP A 343 94.64 -63.56 90.99
C ASP A 343 96.01 -63.31 91.60
N SER A 344 96.42 -62.05 91.67
CA SER A 344 97.70 -61.67 92.38
C SER A 344 97.64 -62.04 93.86
N VAL A 345 96.48 -61.73 94.50
CA VAL A 345 96.30 -62.10 95.89
C VAL A 345 96.30 -63.59 96.09
N VAL A 346 95.60 -64.43 95.19
CA VAL A 346 95.67 -65.87 95.27
C VAL A 346 97.10 -66.38 95.07
N ASN A 347 97.85 -65.84 94.11
CA ASN A 347 99.27 -66.22 93.96
C ASN A 347 100.11 -65.92 95.18
N THR A 348 99.88 -64.73 95.80
CA THR A 348 100.54 -64.37 97.00
C THR A 348 100.20 -65.27 98.17
N MET A 349 98.88 -65.65 98.22
CA MET A 349 98.44 -66.68 99.27
C MET A 349 99.06 -68.09 98.98
N HIS A 350 99.24 -68.45 97.71
CA HIS A 350 99.99 -69.67 97.41
C HIS A 350 101.38 -69.56 97.84
N GLU A 351 102.09 -68.46 97.59
CA GLU A 351 103.48 -68.22 98.07
C GLU A 351 103.59 -68.27 99.54
N ILE A 352 102.59 -67.63 100.30
CA ILE A 352 102.53 -67.69 101.75
C ILE A 352 102.30 -69.15 102.24
N ALA A 353 101.39 -69.91 101.55
CA ALA A 353 101.18 -71.33 101.90
C ALA A 353 102.41 -72.15 101.70
N ASP A 354 103.13 -71.95 100.51
CA ASP A 354 104.38 -72.66 100.24
C ASP A 354 105.50 -72.25 101.25
N SER A 355 105.57 -70.90 101.57
CA SER A 355 106.49 -70.42 102.60
C SER A 355 106.12 -71.06 104.01
N SER A 356 104.76 -71.09 104.33
CA SER A 356 104.34 -71.73 105.60
C SER A 356 104.67 -73.16 105.65
N LYS A 357 104.53 -73.90 104.50
CA LYS A 357 104.94 -75.28 104.42
C LYS A 357 106.44 -75.45 104.58
N LYS A 358 107.25 -74.63 103.98
CA LYS A 358 108.68 -74.61 104.18
C LYS A 358 109.04 -74.34 105.66
N ILE A 359 108.31 -73.41 106.30
CA ILE A 359 108.50 -73.15 107.75
C ILE A 359 108.08 -74.39 108.57
N ALA A 360 107.01 -75.05 108.23
CA ALA A 360 106.55 -76.31 108.92
C ALA A 360 107.60 -77.39 108.71
N ASP A 361 108.16 -77.50 107.47
CA ASP A 361 109.17 -78.47 107.13
C ASP A 361 110.49 -78.21 107.98
N ILE A 362 110.84 -76.87 108.09
CA ILE A 362 111.98 -76.54 108.92
C ILE A 362 111.73 -76.79 110.37
N ILE A 363 110.52 -76.50 110.86
CA ILE A 363 110.20 -76.74 112.30
C ILE A 363 110.26 -78.29 112.58
N SER A 364 109.77 -79.07 111.57
CA SER A 364 109.77 -80.50 111.71
C SER A 364 111.23 -81.05 111.76
N VAL A 365 112.24 -80.35 111.21
CA VAL A 365 113.62 -80.72 111.24
C VAL A 365 114.33 -80.22 112.55
N ILE A 366 113.71 -79.28 113.27
CA ILE A 366 114.24 -78.78 114.50
C ILE A 366 113.76 -79.56 115.71
N ASP A 367 112.60 -80.26 115.55
CA ASP A 367 111.96 -80.98 116.67
C ASP A 367 112.23 -82.55 116.60
N GLY A 368 113.05 -83.01 115.74
CA GLY A 368 113.53 -84.40 115.62
C GLY A 368 115.01 -84.49 115.95
#